data_4f1e54300009f85392b3a55b79dbfcc6
#
_entry.id   4f1e54300009f85392b3a55b79dbfcc6
#
_cell.length_a   1.000
_cell.length_b   1.000
_cell.length_c   1.000
_cell.angle_alpha   90.00
_cell.angle_beta   90.00
_cell.angle_gamma   90.00
#
_symmetry.space_group_name_H-M   'P 1'
#
loop_
_entity.id
_entity.type
_entity.pdbx_description
1 polymer ?
#
loop_
_entity_poly.entity_id
_entity_poly.type
_entity_poly.pdbx_seq_one_letter_code
_entity_poly.pdbx_strand_id
1 'polypeptide(L)'
;MDQLGAALRAWRDRLDPVTVGFAHGSPRRVPGLRRAELATLAGISVEYVVRLEQGRVATPSAQVCSALARALHLSDDEHAHLLRMAGHAADPSRVPRMIPGSLYRIVDQLAGNPLAIYDATWQLLHWNPLFAATFGDPTVRAVGDRNVLVWQFLGELPRVRQTAAERAAFEESLVADLRATTSRYPDDPDLAALVSRLNLSPRFRELWSRRAVGGHQSAHKLVQHPDVGDIAMNSDILNTQDTNLRLVVYTPQPGTDARSKLEFLAAIGVQRMSPQK
;
A
#
# COMPACT_ATOMS: atom_id res chain seq x y z
N MET A 1 -20.33 -27.13 -10.75
CA MET A 1 -19.00 -26.49 -10.77
C MET A 1 -18.81 -25.81 -9.44
N ASP A 2 -17.69 -26.01 -8.78
CA ASP A 2 -17.38 -25.36 -7.51
C ASP A 2 -17.28 -23.83 -7.75
N GLN A 3 -18.07 -23.06 -6.99
CA GLN A 3 -18.12 -21.60 -7.12
C GLN A 3 -16.76 -20.95 -6.92
N LEU A 4 -15.94 -21.48 -5.99
CA LEU A 4 -14.60 -21.02 -5.70
C LEU A 4 -13.66 -21.14 -6.92
N GLY A 5 -13.65 -22.33 -7.57
CA GLY A 5 -12.79 -22.57 -8.72
C GLY A 5 -13.16 -21.71 -9.93
N ALA A 6 -14.47 -21.48 -10.14
CA ALA A 6 -14.96 -20.61 -11.21
C ALA A 6 -14.57 -19.14 -10.97
N ALA A 7 -14.71 -18.65 -9.73
CA ALA A 7 -14.34 -17.29 -9.35
C ALA A 7 -12.83 -17.05 -9.50
N LEU A 8 -11.99 -17.96 -8.99
CA LEU A 8 -10.54 -17.87 -9.12
C LEU A 8 -10.08 -17.79 -10.59
N ARG A 9 -10.71 -18.61 -11.47
CA ARG A 9 -10.43 -18.56 -12.90
C ARG A 9 -10.82 -17.19 -13.49
N ALA A 10 -12.02 -16.68 -13.17
CA ALA A 10 -12.50 -15.40 -13.67
C ALA A 10 -11.58 -14.24 -13.26
N TRP A 11 -11.15 -14.21 -12.00
CA TRP A 11 -10.23 -13.20 -11.50
C TRP A 11 -8.84 -13.30 -12.15
N ARG A 12 -8.31 -14.50 -12.35
CA ARG A 12 -7.03 -14.74 -13.04
C ARG A 12 -7.09 -14.32 -14.52
N ASP A 13 -8.19 -14.63 -15.21
CA ASP A 13 -8.37 -14.28 -16.62
C ASP A 13 -8.59 -12.77 -16.84
N ARG A 14 -9.04 -12.04 -15.79
CA ARG A 14 -9.22 -10.59 -15.79
C ARG A 14 -7.91 -9.80 -15.62
N LEU A 15 -6.92 -10.35 -14.92
CA LEU A 15 -5.72 -9.63 -14.52
C LEU A 15 -4.70 -9.60 -15.64
N ASP A 16 -4.31 -8.38 -16.07
CA ASP A 16 -3.24 -8.22 -17.07
C ASP A 16 -1.87 -8.61 -16.47
N PRO A 17 -1.16 -9.57 -17.07
CA PRO A 17 0.14 -10.01 -16.60
C PRO A 17 1.20 -8.92 -16.47
N VAL A 18 1.11 -7.88 -17.28
CA VAL A 18 2.07 -6.76 -17.25
C VAL A 18 1.94 -5.98 -15.94
N THR A 19 0.72 -5.80 -15.42
CA THR A 19 0.48 -5.08 -14.16
C THR A 19 1.08 -5.76 -12.93
N VAL A 20 1.47 -7.03 -13.07
CA VAL A 20 2.10 -7.83 -12.01
C VAL A 20 3.54 -8.26 -12.36
N GLY A 21 4.17 -7.56 -13.31
CA GLY A 21 5.59 -7.70 -13.61
C GLY A 21 5.98 -8.80 -14.60
N PHE A 22 5.03 -9.42 -15.32
CA PHE A 22 5.35 -10.37 -16.39
C PHE A 22 5.42 -9.69 -17.74
N ALA A 23 6.55 -9.86 -18.45
CA ALA A 23 6.78 -9.27 -19.74
C ALA A 23 5.79 -9.77 -20.82
N HIS A 24 5.51 -8.92 -21.82
CA HIS A 24 4.85 -9.29 -23.07
C HIS A 24 5.79 -10.17 -23.92
N GLY A 25 5.85 -11.48 -23.66
CA GLY A 25 6.91 -12.31 -24.24
C GLY A 25 6.50 -13.59 -24.98
N SER A 26 5.24 -13.90 -25.19
CA SER A 26 4.82 -15.05 -26.01
C SER A 26 3.38 -14.90 -26.46
N PRO A 27 2.99 -15.38 -27.65
CA PRO A 27 1.60 -15.40 -28.07
C PRO A 27 0.74 -16.08 -27.00
N ARG A 28 -0.19 -15.32 -26.40
CA ARG A 28 -1.08 -15.84 -25.36
C ARG A 28 -2.34 -16.35 -26.02
N ARG A 29 -2.68 -17.62 -25.78
CA ARG A 29 -3.94 -18.22 -26.28
C ARG A 29 -5.17 -17.75 -25.49
N VAL A 30 -4.95 -17.22 -24.26
CA VAL A 30 -6.01 -16.78 -23.34
C VAL A 30 -5.56 -15.47 -22.70
N PRO A 31 -6.43 -14.47 -22.55
CA PRO A 31 -6.12 -13.27 -21.79
C PRO A 31 -5.89 -13.61 -20.31
N GLY A 32 -5.15 -12.75 -19.60
CA GLY A 32 -4.91 -12.89 -18.17
C GLY A 32 -3.69 -13.72 -17.79
N LEU A 33 -3.54 -13.98 -16.49
CA LEU A 33 -2.41 -14.73 -15.93
C LEU A 33 -2.49 -16.22 -16.28
N ARG A 34 -1.32 -16.83 -16.52
CA ARG A 34 -1.21 -18.29 -16.56
C ARG A 34 -1.24 -18.86 -15.13
N ARG A 35 -1.68 -20.12 -14.98
CA ARG A 35 -1.67 -20.80 -13.67
C ARG A 35 -0.30 -20.81 -13.00
N ALA A 36 0.76 -20.97 -13.77
CA ALA A 36 2.15 -20.93 -13.28
C ALA A 36 2.52 -19.52 -12.77
N GLU A 37 2.07 -18.47 -13.46
CA GLU A 37 2.31 -17.09 -13.05
C GLU A 37 1.57 -16.77 -11.74
N LEU A 38 0.29 -17.17 -11.62
CA LEU A 38 -0.47 -17.04 -10.38
C LEU A 38 0.17 -17.82 -9.23
N ALA A 39 0.62 -19.05 -9.49
CA ALA A 39 1.29 -19.89 -8.49
C ALA A 39 2.55 -19.20 -7.93
N THR A 40 3.37 -18.62 -8.82
CA THR A 40 4.58 -17.86 -8.45
C THR A 40 4.23 -16.64 -7.60
N LEU A 41 3.23 -15.84 -8.00
CA LEU A 41 2.81 -14.65 -7.26
C LEU A 41 2.22 -14.99 -5.88
N ALA A 42 1.46 -16.06 -5.80
CA ALA A 42 0.81 -16.50 -4.55
C ALA A 42 1.74 -17.33 -3.65
N GLY A 43 2.94 -17.73 -4.12
CA GLY A 43 3.87 -18.58 -3.36
C GLY A 43 3.33 -20.00 -3.10
N ILE A 44 2.55 -20.57 -4.05
CA ILE A 44 1.96 -21.90 -3.96
C ILE A 44 2.34 -22.74 -5.19
N SER A 45 2.08 -24.06 -5.17
CA SER A 45 2.39 -24.91 -6.32
C SER A 45 1.37 -24.72 -7.48
N VAL A 46 1.82 -24.94 -8.72
CA VAL A 46 0.95 -24.90 -9.91
C VAL A 46 -0.15 -25.96 -9.81
N GLU A 47 0.19 -27.15 -9.30
CA GLU A 47 -0.77 -28.22 -9.09
C GLU A 47 -1.87 -27.84 -8.09
N TYR A 48 -1.50 -27.05 -7.06
CA TYR A 48 -2.49 -26.58 -6.10
C TYR A 48 -3.45 -25.58 -6.74
N VAL A 49 -2.95 -24.66 -7.59
CA VAL A 49 -3.83 -23.76 -8.38
C VAL A 49 -4.76 -24.55 -9.29
N VAL A 50 -4.26 -25.58 -9.98
CA VAL A 50 -5.10 -26.45 -10.85
C VAL A 50 -6.18 -27.14 -10.04
N ARG A 51 -5.84 -27.69 -8.87
CA ARG A 51 -6.81 -28.39 -8.00
C ARG A 51 -7.88 -27.45 -7.45
N LEU A 52 -7.50 -26.20 -7.08
CA LEU A 52 -8.44 -25.16 -6.66
C LEU A 52 -9.41 -24.80 -7.79
N GLU A 53 -8.92 -24.51 -9.01
CA GLU A 53 -9.77 -24.15 -10.14
C GLU A 53 -10.67 -25.33 -10.61
N GLN A 54 -10.29 -26.56 -10.30
CA GLN A 54 -11.08 -27.75 -10.60
C GLN A 54 -12.06 -28.15 -9.49
N GLY A 55 -12.10 -27.42 -8.38
CA GLY A 55 -12.94 -27.74 -7.23
C GLY A 55 -12.52 -29.02 -6.49
N ARG A 56 -11.27 -29.46 -6.65
CA ARG A 56 -10.71 -30.64 -5.96
C ARG A 56 -10.13 -30.33 -4.58
N VAL A 57 -10.14 -29.05 -4.20
CA VAL A 57 -9.80 -28.55 -2.85
C VAL A 57 -10.94 -27.66 -2.42
N ALA A 58 -11.73 -28.13 -1.48
CA ALA A 58 -12.93 -27.43 -1.03
C ALA A 58 -12.62 -26.25 -0.08
N THR A 59 -11.58 -26.37 0.74
CA THR A 59 -11.26 -25.41 1.82
C THR A 59 -9.77 -25.06 1.84
N PRO A 60 -9.31 -24.15 0.96
CA PRO A 60 -7.98 -23.56 1.10
C PRO A 60 -7.92 -22.77 2.41
N SER A 61 -6.75 -22.78 3.08
CA SER A 61 -6.60 -22.02 4.34
C SER A 61 -6.79 -20.50 4.10
N ALA A 62 -7.17 -19.75 5.14
CA ALA A 62 -7.29 -18.30 5.09
C ALA A 62 -6.00 -17.61 4.61
N GLN A 63 -4.84 -18.17 5.00
CA GLN A 63 -3.53 -17.68 4.52
C GLN A 63 -3.37 -17.85 3.00
N VAL A 64 -3.79 -18.99 2.45
CA VAL A 64 -3.78 -19.22 0.99
C VAL A 64 -4.77 -18.30 0.29
N CYS A 65 -5.98 -18.11 0.83
CA CYS A 65 -6.95 -17.16 0.30
C CYS A 65 -6.37 -15.75 0.25
N SER A 66 -5.71 -15.29 1.30
CA SER A 66 -5.08 -13.98 1.35
C SER A 66 -3.89 -13.86 0.38
N ALA A 67 -3.12 -14.93 0.17
CA ALA A 67 -2.05 -14.96 -0.82
C ALA A 67 -2.60 -14.87 -2.26
N LEU A 68 -3.66 -15.62 -2.56
CA LEU A 68 -4.37 -15.57 -3.85
C LEU A 68 -5.01 -14.19 -4.07
N ALA A 69 -5.63 -13.60 -3.06
CA ALA A 69 -6.24 -12.29 -3.14
C ALA A 69 -5.22 -11.20 -3.50
N ARG A 70 -4.04 -11.21 -2.87
CA ARG A 70 -2.94 -10.30 -3.24
C ARG A 70 -2.45 -10.54 -4.66
N ALA A 71 -2.19 -11.80 -5.02
CA ALA A 71 -1.69 -12.19 -6.34
C ALA A 71 -2.66 -11.81 -7.48
N LEU A 72 -3.97 -11.82 -7.21
CA LEU A 72 -5.04 -11.51 -8.16
C LEU A 72 -5.52 -10.06 -8.09
N HIS A 73 -4.91 -9.23 -7.22
CA HIS A 73 -5.31 -7.84 -6.98
C HIS A 73 -6.83 -7.71 -6.71
N LEU A 74 -7.37 -8.60 -5.87
CA LEU A 74 -8.76 -8.56 -5.46
C LEU A 74 -9.05 -7.32 -4.59
N SER A 75 -10.27 -6.80 -4.67
CA SER A 75 -10.76 -5.84 -3.68
C SER A 75 -11.03 -6.53 -2.34
N ASP A 76 -11.24 -5.74 -1.27
CA ASP A 76 -11.58 -6.29 0.05
C ASP A 76 -12.90 -7.09 -0.01
N ASP A 77 -13.90 -6.63 -0.78
CA ASP A 77 -15.15 -7.35 -0.99
C ASP A 77 -14.95 -8.68 -1.72
N GLU A 78 -14.10 -8.70 -2.75
CA GLU A 78 -13.74 -9.91 -3.48
C GLU A 78 -12.94 -10.86 -2.59
N HIS A 79 -12.02 -10.36 -1.76
CA HIS A 79 -11.29 -11.16 -0.78
C HIS A 79 -12.24 -11.73 0.29
N ALA A 80 -13.13 -10.90 0.83
CA ALA A 80 -14.17 -11.37 1.76
C ALA A 80 -15.08 -12.43 1.11
N HIS A 81 -15.41 -12.26 -0.16
CA HIS A 81 -16.17 -13.25 -0.92
C HIS A 81 -15.38 -14.55 -1.12
N LEU A 82 -14.10 -14.46 -1.46
CA LEU A 82 -13.19 -15.62 -1.55
C LEU A 82 -13.11 -16.39 -0.22
N LEU A 83 -12.95 -15.68 0.91
CA LEU A 83 -12.94 -16.28 2.23
C LEU A 83 -14.25 -17.02 2.53
N ARG A 84 -15.39 -16.39 2.28
CA ARG A 84 -16.71 -17.04 2.47
C ARG A 84 -16.87 -18.30 1.62
N MET A 85 -16.48 -18.26 0.33
CA MET A 85 -16.50 -19.44 -0.53
C MET A 85 -15.57 -20.56 -0.05
N ALA A 86 -14.47 -20.22 0.58
CA ALA A 86 -13.53 -21.15 1.21
C ALA A 86 -13.98 -21.64 2.61
N GLY A 87 -15.18 -21.24 3.08
CA GLY A 87 -15.70 -21.63 4.38
C GLY A 87 -15.10 -20.83 5.57
N HIS A 88 -14.41 -19.72 5.30
CA HIS A 88 -13.88 -18.84 6.33
C HIS A 88 -14.81 -17.65 6.56
N ALA A 89 -14.91 -17.19 7.81
CA ALA A 89 -15.55 -15.92 8.10
C ALA A 89 -14.66 -14.77 7.54
N ALA A 90 -15.27 -13.86 6.77
CA ALA A 90 -14.66 -12.58 6.52
C ALA A 90 -14.74 -11.76 7.81
N ASP A 91 -13.61 -11.23 8.28
CA ASP A 91 -13.58 -10.44 9.49
C ASP A 91 -13.71 -8.94 9.14
N PRO A 92 -14.94 -8.36 9.24
CA PRO A 92 -15.15 -6.94 8.97
C PRO A 92 -14.54 -6.03 10.04
N SER A 93 -14.06 -6.59 11.16
CA SER A 93 -13.39 -5.83 12.22
C SER A 93 -11.94 -5.51 11.91
N ARG A 94 -11.37 -6.10 10.86
CA ARG A 94 -9.97 -5.87 10.45
C ARG A 94 -9.83 -4.66 9.54
N VAL A 95 -8.75 -3.91 9.74
CA VAL A 95 -8.35 -2.84 8.80
C VAL A 95 -8.05 -3.43 7.43
N PRO A 96 -8.73 -2.98 6.36
CA PRO A 96 -8.48 -3.44 5.00
C PRO A 96 -7.05 -3.13 4.54
N ARG A 97 -6.40 -4.08 3.84
CA ARG A 97 -5.03 -3.96 3.33
C ARG A 97 -4.89 -4.40 1.88
N MET A 98 -5.99 -4.79 1.26
CA MET A 98 -5.98 -5.21 -0.14
C MET A 98 -6.07 -4.00 -1.06
N ILE A 99 -5.11 -3.87 -1.97
CA ILE A 99 -5.07 -2.79 -2.95
C ILE A 99 -5.83 -3.28 -4.20
N PRO A 100 -6.98 -2.65 -4.54
CA PRO A 100 -7.70 -3.00 -5.77
C PRO A 100 -6.87 -2.73 -7.02
N GLY A 101 -7.03 -3.55 -8.06
CA GLY A 101 -6.32 -3.38 -9.33
C GLY A 101 -6.54 -2.01 -10.00
N SER A 102 -7.65 -1.34 -9.70
CA SER A 102 -7.90 0.03 -10.16
C SER A 102 -6.90 1.04 -9.61
N LEU A 103 -6.46 0.88 -8.35
CA LEU A 103 -5.47 1.78 -7.75
C LEU A 103 -4.08 1.59 -8.35
N TYR A 104 -3.68 0.38 -8.69
CA TYR A 104 -2.40 0.16 -9.40
C TYR A 104 -2.39 0.89 -10.74
N ARG A 105 -3.49 0.85 -11.51
CA ARG A 105 -3.59 1.61 -12.77
C ARG A 105 -3.49 3.11 -12.58
N ILE A 106 -4.06 3.65 -11.49
CA ILE A 106 -3.94 5.08 -11.15
C ILE A 106 -2.48 5.42 -10.81
N VAL A 107 -1.81 4.57 -10.02
CA VAL A 107 -0.38 4.75 -9.68
C VAL A 107 0.47 4.81 -10.95
N ASP A 108 0.23 3.92 -11.91
CA ASP A 108 0.97 3.88 -13.18
C ASP A 108 0.75 5.15 -14.02
N GLN A 109 -0.49 5.67 -14.05
CA GLN A 109 -0.82 6.91 -14.77
C GLN A 109 -0.21 8.16 -14.12
N LEU A 110 0.03 8.14 -12.81
CA LEU A 110 0.62 9.23 -12.04
C LEU A 110 2.13 9.07 -11.81
N ALA A 111 2.83 8.25 -12.61
CA ALA A 111 4.23 7.92 -12.43
C ALA A 111 5.20 9.12 -12.41
N GLY A 112 4.79 10.28 -12.95
CA GLY A 112 5.55 11.53 -12.90
C GLY A 112 5.58 12.24 -11.54
N ASN A 113 4.89 11.71 -10.53
CA ASN A 113 4.89 12.23 -9.16
C ASN A 113 5.25 11.11 -8.17
N PRO A 114 6.00 11.41 -7.09
CA PRO A 114 6.18 10.44 -6.00
C PRO A 114 4.81 10.08 -5.42
N LEU A 115 4.54 8.79 -5.24
CA LEU A 115 3.23 8.31 -4.84
C LEU A 115 3.35 7.09 -3.94
N ALA A 116 2.49 7.03 -2.91
CA ALA A 116 2.42 5.90 -2.00
C ALA A 116 0.97 5.59 -1.60
N ILE A 117 0.69 4.31 -1.35
CA ILE A 117 -0.58 3.81 -0.84
C ILE A 117 -0.37 3.32 0.58
N TYR A 118 -1.21 3.80 1.49
CA TYR A 118 -1.23 3.41 2.90
C TYR A 118 -2.59 2.80 3.26
N ASP A 119 -2.61 1.94 4.27
CA ASP A 119 -3.86 1.52 4.92
C ASP A 119 -4.37 2.58 5.91
N ALA A 120 -5.51 2.29 6.56
CA ALA A 120 -6.11 3.18 7.54
C ALA A 120 -5.25 3.42 8.79
N THR A 121 -4.22 2.61 9.03
CA THR A 121 -3.25 2.76 10.13
C THR A 121 -1.99 3.50 9.73
N TRP A 122 -1.93 4.03 8.50
CA TRP A 122 -0.72 4.62 7.91
C TRP A 122 0.43 3.63 7.70
N GLN A 123 0.12 2.34 7.57
CA GLN A 123 1.06 1.33 7.13
C GLN A 123 1.26 1.46 5.62
N LEU A 124 2.51 1.61 5.19
CA LEU A 124 2.87 1.68 3.77
C LEU A 124 2.65 0.31 3.12
N LEU A 125 1.76 0.28 2.12
CA LEU A 125 1.41 -0.94 1.38
C LEU A 125 2.08 -0.99 0.01
N HIS A 126 2.13 0.15 -0.70
CA HIS A 126 2.68 0.25 -2.04
C HIS A 126 3.25 1.65 -2.32
N TRP A 127 4.19 1.74 -3.23
CA TRP A 127 4.78 3.01 -3.70
C TRP A 127 5.31 2.87 -5.11
N ASN A 128 5.43 3.99 -5.82
CA ASN A 128 6.08 3.98 -7.14
C ASN A 128 7.60 4.20 -7.03
N PRO A 129 8.37 3.90 -8.09
CA PRO A 129 9.83 4.07 -8.09
C PRO A 129 10.29 5.49 -7.76
N LEU A 130 9.53 6.51 -8.18
CA LEU A 130 9.88 7.90 -7.92
C LEU A 130 9.71 8.25 -6.42
N PHE A 131 8.77 7.64 -5.70
CA PHE A 131 8.68 7.76 -4.24
C PHE A 131 9.94 7.22 -3.58
N ALA A 132 10.39 6.02 -3.96
CA ALA A 132 11.61 5.43 -3.40
C ALA A 132 12.86 6.27 -3.73
N ALA A 133 12.96 6.80 -4.94
CA ALA A 133 14.04 7.72 -5.32
C ALA A 133 14.01 8.99 -4.47
N THR A 134 12.85 9.57 -4.22
CA THR A 134 12.69 10.84 -3.50
C THR A 134 12.91 10.69 -2.00
N PHE A 135 12.21 9.75 -1.34
CA PHE A 135 12.19 9.61 0.11
C PHE A 135 13.19 8.57 0.65
N GLY A 136 13.80 7.78 -0.22
CA GLY A 136 14.59 6.60 0.12
C GLY A 136 13.78 5.32 -0.02
N ASP A 137 14.48 4.20 -0.29
CA ASP A 137 13.86 2.91 -0.51
C ASP A 137 13.23 2.36 0.78
N PRO A 138 11.90 2.18 0.83
CA PRO A 138 11.24 1.63 2.02
C PRO A 138 11.64 0.18 2.32
N THR A 139 12.18 -0.57 1.35
CA THR A 139 12.53 -1.99 1.53
C THR A 139 13.68 -2.20 2.50
N VAL A 140 14.49 -1.19 2.77
CA VAL A 140 15.57 -1.24 3.77
C VAL A 140 15.03 -1.40 5.21
N ARG A 141 13.73 -1.20 5.43
CA ARG A 141 13.06 -1.35 6.71
C ARG A 141 12.18 -2.60 6.70
N ALA A 142 12.04 -3.25 7.86
CA ALA A 142 11.09 -4.34 8.02
C ALA A 142 9.64 -3.88 7.73
N VAL A 143 8.78 -4.77 7.25
CA VAL A 143 7.41 -4.43 6.86
C VAL A 143 6.66 -3.73 7.99
N GLY A 144 6.73 -4.24 9.23
CA GLY A 144 6.08 -3.64 10.40
C GLY A 144 6.62 -2.26 10.81
N ASP A 145 7.78 -1.85 10.26
CA ASP A 145 8.39 -0.55 10.52
C ASP A 145 8.13 0.47 9.40
N ARG A 146 7.40 0.09 8.34
CA ARG A 146 7.02 0.98 7.24
C ARG A 146 5.71 1.72 7.54
N ASN A 147 5.63 2.33 8.72
CA ASN A 147 4.45 3.02 9.20
C ASN A 147 4.77 4.48 9.53
N VAL A 148 3.96 5.42 9.01
CA VAL A 148 4.20 6.86 9.16
C VAL A 148 4.17 7.30 10.63
N LEU A 149 3.25 6.73 11.43
CA LEU A 149 3.17 7.03 12.88
C LEU A 149 4.41 6.52 13.62
N VAL A 150 4.89 5.31 13.27
CA VAL A 150 6.13 4.77 13.85
C VAL A 150 7.31 5.66 13.51
N TRP A 151 7.44 6.12 12.26
CA TRP A 151 8.51 7.05 11.86
C TRP A 151 8.41 8.38 12.59
N GLN A 152 7.21 8.93 12.73
CA GLN A 152 7.01 10.25 13.36
C GLN A 152 7.25 10.24 14.86
N PHE A 153 6.79 9.20 15.58
CA PHE A 153 6.79 9.19 17.04
C PHE A 153 7.91 8.36 17.68
N LEU A 154 8.46 7.38 16.98
CA LEU A 154 9.47 6.45 17.51
C LEU A 154 10.76 6.43 16.71
N GLY A 155 10.82 7.18 15.61
CA GLY A 155 11.97 7.27 14.73
C GLY A 155 12.09 8.65 14.10
N GLU A 156 12.46 8.67 12.82
CA GLU A 156 12.52 9.88 12.00
C GLU A 156 11.87 9.65 10.64
N LEU A 157 11.16 10.65 10.15
CA LEU A 157 10.67 10.68 8.77
C LEU A 157 11.87 10.76 7.81
N PRO A 158 11.95 9.86 6.83
CA PRO A 158 13.07 9.86 5.90
C PRO A 158 13.10 11.17 5.09
N ARG A 159 14.21 11.89 5.15
CA ARG A 159 14.49 13.09 4.34
C ARG A 159 13.47 14.23 4.45
N VAL A 160 12.46 14.15 5.31
CA VAL A 160 11.44 15.20 5.45
C VAL A 160 11.86 16.19 6.52
N ARG A 161 11.96 17.47 6.13
CA ARG A 161 12.19 18.57 7.04
C ARG A 161 10.87 19.25 7.40
N GLN A 162 10.70 19.54 8.67
CA GLN A 162 9.52 20.22 9.21
C GLN A 162 9.96 21.29 10.21
N THR A 163 9.31 22.41 10.20
CA THR A 163 9.37 23.36 11.34
C THR A 163 8.68 22.75 12.56
N ALA A 164 8.93 23.29 13.73
CA ALA A 164 8.26 22.81 14.95
C ALA A 164 6.72 22.90 14.87
N ALA A 165 6.19 23.96 14.24
CA ALA A 165 4.76 24.15 14.06
C ALA A 165 4.16 23.12 13.07
N GLU A 166 4.80 22.91 11.91
CA GLU A 166 4.37 21.90 10.93
C GLU A 166 4.40 20.49 11.50
N ARG A 167 5.45 20.18 12.26
CA ARG A 167 5.59 18.91 12.96
C ARG A 167 4.44 18.70 13.95
N ALA A 168 4.14 19.69 14.79
CA ALA A 168 3.07 19.62 15.77
C ALA A 168 1.71 19.42 15.10
N ALA A 169 1.39 20.20 14.05
CA ALA A 169 0.15 20.06 13.31
C ALA A 169 0.03 18.67 12.62
N PHE A 170 1.12 18.16 12.06
CA PHE A 170 1.17 16.84 11.44
C PHE A 170 0.94 15.72 12.46
N GLU A 171 1.60 15.79 13.62
CA GLU A 171 1.43 14.85 14.73
C GLU A 171 -0.02 14.82 15.24
N GLU A 172 -0.62 16.00 15.44
CA GLU A 172 -2.02 16.13 15.89
C GLU A 172 -3.00 15.52 14.90
N SER A 173 -2.80 15.77 13.59
CA SER A 173 -3.65 15.23 12.54
C SER A 173 -3.53 13.71 12.41
N LEU A 174 -2.31 13.15 12.50
CA LEU A 174 -2.08 11.71 12.46
C LEU A 174 -2.74 10.99 13.65
N VAL A 175 -2.63 11.55 14.85
CA VAL A 175 -3.23 10.96 16.06
C VAL A 175 -4.75 11.03 16.00
N ALA A 176 -5.31 12.15 15.53
CA ALA A 176 -6.75 12.31 15.38
C ALA A 176 -7.34 11.29 14.36
N ASP A 177 -6.63 11.09 13.24
CA ASP A 177 -7.02 10.14 12.21
C ASP A 177 -6.86 8.67 12.67
N LEU A 178 -5.80 8.34 13.39
CA LEU A 178 -5.64 7.01 14.00
C LEU A 178 -6.77 6.71 15.01
N ARG A 179 -7.21 7.72 15.77
CA ARG A 179 -8.33 7.56 16.70
C ARG A 179 -9.64 7.27 15.96
N ALA A 180 -9.91 7.96 14.85
CA ALA A 180 -11.06 7.64 14.01
C ALA A 180 -10.99 6.19 13.51
N THR A 181 -9.79 5.74 13.13
CA THR A 181 -9.55 4.36 12.71
C THR A 181 -9.80 3.35 13.85
N THR A 182 -9.34 3.62 15.09
CA THR A 182 -9.60 2.73 16.24
C THR A 182 -11.09 2.65 16.61
N SER A 183 -11.82 3.74 16.43
CA SER A 183 -13.27 3.74 16.64
C SER A 183 -14.01 2.90 15.58
N ARG A 184 -13.49 2.84 14.37
CA ARG A 184 -14.06 2.07 13.26
C ARG A 184 -13.71 0.58 13.33
N TYR A 185 -12.53 0.25 13.84
CA TYR A 185 -11.99 -1.12 13.92
C TYR A 185 -11.54 -1.44 15.36
N PRO A 186 -12.47 -1.46 16.33
CA PRO A 186 -12.14 -1.57 17.76
C PRO A 186 -11.48 -2.92 18.13
N ASP A 187 -11.79 -3.97 17.38
CA ASP A 187 -11.36 -5.34 17.65
C ASP A 187 -10.14 -5.78 16.79
N ASP A 188 -9.53 -4.85 16.04
CA ASP A 188 -8.34 -5.18 15.24
C ASP A 188 -7.09 -5.32 16.13
N PRO A 189 -6.52 -6.54 16.30
CA PRO A 189 -5.37 -6.75 17.17
C PRO A 189 -4.08 -6.10 16.65
N ASP A 190 -3.92 -5.94 15.32
CA ASP A 190 -2.74 -5.29 14.76
C ASP A 190 -2.79 -3.78 15.04
N LEU A 191 -4.00 -3.19 14.98
CA LEU A 191 -4.22 -1.80 15.35
C LEU A 191 -4.01 -1.59 16.85
N ALA A 192 -4.49 -2.49 17.70
CA ALA A 192 -4.25 -2.45 19.15
C ALA A 192 -2.75 -2.56 19.48
N ALA A 193 -2.03 -3.44 18.79
CA ALA A 193 -0.58 -3.59 18.93
C ALA A 193 0.16 -2.32 18.48
N LEU A 194 -0.26 -1.69 17.38
CA LEU A 194 0.31 -0.41 16.92
C LEU A 194 0.12 0.70 17.96
N VAL A 195 -1.09 0.86 18.49
CA VAL A 195 -1.38 1.87 19.54
C VAL A 195 -0.53 1.60 20.79
N SER A 196 -0.42 0.34 21.20
CA SER A 196 0.43 -0.05 22.33
C SER A 196 1.90 0.31 22.08
N ARG A 197 2.41 0.05 20.89
CA ARG A 197 3.78 0.42 20.49
C ARG A 197 3.98 1.95 20.49
N LEU A 198 3.04 2.72 19.94
CA LEU A 198 3.11 4.17 19.88
C LEU A 198 3.06 4.83 21.28
N ASN A 199 2.44 4.17 22.26
CA ASN A 199 2.40 4.62 23.65
C ASN A 199 3.79 4.61 24.32
N LEU A 200 4.84 4.07 23.70
CA LEU A 200 6.23 4.25 24.15
C LEU A 200 6.68 5.72 24.00
N SER A 201 6.11 6.49 23.06
CA SER A 201 6.39 7.90 22.85
C SER A 201 5.62 8.77 23.88
N PRO A 202 6.30 9.60 24.69
CA PRO A 202 5.62 10.56 25.57
C PRO A 202 4.74 11.54 24.79
N ARG A 203 5.23 11.98 23.61
CA ARG A 203 4.49 12.92 22.75
C ARG A 203 3.20 12.29 22.17
N PHE A 204 3.25 11.03 21.76
CA PHE A 204 2.05 10.32 21.33
C PHE A 204 1.04 10.21 22.47
N ARG A 205 1.46 9.82 23.68
CA ARG A 205 0.56 9.72 24.85
C ARG A 205 -0.13 11.05 25.16
N GLU A 206 0.61 12.15 25.13
CA GLU A 206 0.07 13.49 25.32
C GLU A 206 -1.06 13.78 24.32
N LEU A 207 -0.80 13.61 23.02
CA LEU A 207 -1.78 13.87 21.98
C LEU A 207 -2.96 12.88 22.03
N TRP A 208 -2.68 11.62 22.33
CA TRP A 208 -3.70 10.60 22.48
C TRP A 208 -4.68 10.90 23.61
N SER A 209 -4.23 11.51 24.70
CA SER A 209 -5.09 11.89 25.82
C SER A 209 -6.06 13.05 25.52
N ARG A 210 -5.75 13.92 24.56
CA ARG A 210 -6.55 15.12 24.20
C ARG A 210 -7.89 14.79 23.52
N ARG A 211 -8.10 13.54 23.07
CA ARG A 211 -9.33 13.03 22.44
C ARG A 211 -9.80 13.81 21.20
N ALA A 212 -8.95 14.56 20.53
CA ALA A 212 -9.29 15.22 19.27
C ALA A 212 -9.57 14.18 18.18
N VAL A 213 -10.59 14.40 17.36
CA VAL A 213 -10.95 13.59 16.20
C VAL A 213 -10.91 14.49 14.96
N GLY A 214 -10.28 14.03 13.91
CA GLY A 214 -10.18 14.79 12.65
C GLY A 214 -9.54 13.96 11.56
N GLY A 215 -9.62 14.42 10.32
CA GLY A 215 -8.94 13.83 9.18
C GLY A 215 -7.59 14.49 8.94
N HIS A 216 -6.65 13.75 8.39
CA HIS A 216 -5.38 14.32 7.95
C HIS A 216 -5.59 15.15 6.68
N GLN A 217 -4.98 16.33 6.64
CA GLN A 217 -5.10 17.28 5.53
C GLN A 217 -3.82 17.34 4.69
N SER A 218 -3.96 17.88 3.48
CA SER A 218 -2.82 18.22 2.60
C SER A 218 -1.84 19.15 3.32
N ALA A 219 -0.54 18.90 3.13
CA ALA A 219 0.52 19.64 3.80
C ALA A 219 1.69 19.91 2.86
N HIS A 220 2.38 21.03 3.10
CA HIS A 220 3.68 21.28 2.48
C HIS A 220 4.74 20.35 3.06
N LYS A 221 5.65 19.90 2.21
CA LYS A 221 6.78 19.04 2.58
C LYS A 221 8.05 19.58 1.94
N LEU A 222 9.08 19.75 2.74
CA LEU A 222 10.44 20.00 2.25
C LEU A 222 11.23 18.70 2.40
N VAL A 223 11.67 18.12 1.28
CA VAL A 223 12.45 16.88 1.28
C VAL A 223 13.90 17.21 0.99
N GLN A 224 14.80 16.83 1.91
CA GLN A 224 16.24 17.01 1.75
C GLN A 224 16.82 15.80 1.03
N HIS A 225 17.03 15.92 -0.27
CA HIS A 225 17.58 14.83 -1.07
C HIS A 225 19.11 14.96 -1.17
N PRO A 226 19.89 13.87 -0.98
CA PRO A 226 21.34 13.93 -0.97
C PRO A 226 21.94 14.40 -2.31
N ASP A 227 21.34 14.04 -3.44
CA ASP A 227 21.89 14.27 -4.78
C ASP A 227 21.38 15.58 -5.42
N VAL A 228 20.13 16.00 -5.13
CA VAL A 228 19.49 17.16 -5.78
C VAL A 228 19.15 18.28 -4.81
N GLY A 229 19.49 18.15 -3.52
CA GLY A 229 19.19 19.14 -2.50
C GLY A 229 17.69 19.19 -2.13
N ASP A 230 17.23 20.33 -1.65
CA ASP A 230 15.88 20.52 -1.13
C ASP A 230 14.82 20.47 -2.26
N ILE A 231 13.76 19.66 -2.07
CA ILE A 231 12.63 19.53 -2.98
C ILE A 231 11.37 19.99 -2.23
N ALA A 232 10.77 21.09 -2.67
CA ALA A 232 9.54 21.61 -2.09
C ALA A 232 8.33 20.96 -2.76
N MET A 233 7.49 20.27 -1.99
CA MET A 233 6.34 19.53 -2.50
C MET A 233 5.08 19.77 -1.66
N ASN A 234 3.92 19.56 -2.27
CA ASN A 234 2.65 19.41 -1.58
C ASN A 234 2.36 17.91 -1.46
N SER A 235 1.77 17.48 -0.36
CA SER A 235 1.25 16.13 -0.18
C SER A 235 -0.26 16.18 -0.15
N ASP A 236 -0.92 15.55 -1.13
CA ASP A 236 -2.37 15.47 -1.25
C ASP A 236 -2.82 14.05 -0.95
N ILE A 237 -3.87 13.92 -0.12
CA ILE A 237 -4.37 12.63 0.34
C ILE A 237 -5.73 12.39 -0.28
N LEU A 238 -5.81 11.33 -1.08
CA LEU A 238 -7.04 10.84 -1.68
C LEU A 238 -7.49 9.58 -0.91
N ASN A 239 -8.66 9.63 -0.33
CA ASN A 239 -9.23 8.49 0.38
C ASN A 239 -10.13 7.69 -0.54
N THR A 240 -10.02 6.36 -0.49
CA THR A 240 -10.94 5.47 -1.18
C THR A 240 -12.16 5.19 -0.30
N GLN A 241 -13.37 5.25 -0.88
CA GLN A 241 -14.61 5.12 -0.11
C GLN A 241 -14.79 3.73 0.50
N ASP A 242 -14.46 2.68 -0.27
CA ASP A 242 -14.80 1.30 0.10
C ASP A 242 -13.68 0.58 0.87
N THR A 243 -12.42 0.95 0.65
CA THR A 243 -11.26 0.22 1.21
C THR A 243 -10.52 0.98 2.30
N ASN A 244 -10.88 2.23 2.61
CA ASN A 244 -10.16 3.11 3.54
C ASN A 244 -8.64 3.21 3.28
N LEU A 245 -8.22 2.96 2.06
CA LEU A 245 -6.85 3.19 1.64
C LEU A 245 -6.61 4.67 1.39
N ARG A 246 -5.42 5.12 1.69
CA ARG A 246 -4.96 6.48 1.45
C ARG A 246 -3.94 6.48 0.32
N LEU A 247 -4.29 7.11 -0.78
CA LEU A 247 -3.37 7.40 -1.86
C LEU A 247 -2.75 8.78 -1.59
N VAL A 248 -1.47 8.82 -1.28
CA VAL A 248 -0.74 10.07 -1.06
C VAL A 248 0.06 10.38 -2.32
N VAL A 249 -0.27 11.51 -2.94
CA VAL A 249 0.41 12.03 -4.12
C VAL A 249 1.23 13.25 -3.72
N TYR A 250 2.51 13.25 -4.07
CA TYR A 250 3.39 14.38 -3.81
C TYR A 250 3.60 15.16 -5.10
N THR A 251 3.08 16.39 -5.14
CA THR A 251 3.18 17.28 -6.29
C THR A 251 4.23 18.36 -6.07
N PRO A 252 5.02 18.73 -7.09
CA PRO A 252 6.00 19.80 -6.96
C PRO A 252 5.32 21.13 -6.66
N GLN A 253 5.86 21.91 -5.72
CA GLN A 253 5.33 23.22 -5.40
C GLN A 253 5.55 24.17 -6.58
N PRO A 254 4.50 24.89 -7.05
CA PRO A 254 4.61 25.85 -8.13
C PRO A 254 5.63 26.95 -7.83
N GLY A 255 6.36 27.39 -8.87
CA GLY A 255 7.37 28.46 -8.71
C GLY A 255 8.70 28.02 -8.12
N THR A 256 8.91 26.71 -7.90
CA THR A 256 10.18 26.12 -7.46
C THR A 256 10.81 25.24 -8.55
N ASP A 257 12.04 24.81 -8.34
CA ASP A 257 12.77 23.86 -9.21
C ASP A 257 12.40 22.38 -8.93
N ALA A 258 11.42 22.14 -8.05
CA ALA A 258 11.04 20.79 -7.61
C ALA A 258 10.66 19.86 -8.77
N ARG A 259 9.97 20.36 -9.80
CA ARG A 259 9.59 19.56 -10.98
C ARG A 259 10.82 19.02 -11.70
N SER A 260 11.79 19.88 -12.03
CA SER A 260 13.03 19.48 -12.73
C SER A 260 13.83 18.47 -11.91
N LYS A 261 13.87 18.64 -10.58
CA LYS A 261 14.52 17.68 -9.65
C LYS A 261 13.83 16.31 -9.67
N LEU A 262 12.50 16.27 -9.65
CA LEU A 262 11.75 15.01 -9.73
C LEU A 262 11.93 14.32 -11.09
N GLU A 263 11.93 15.06 -12.20
CA GLU A 263 12.22 14.53 -13.55
C GLU A 263 13.62 13.92 -13.62
N PHE A 264 14.62 14.58 -13.03
CA PHE A 264 15.97 14.07 -12.94
C PHE A 264 16.05 12.77 -12.12
N LEU A 265 15.38 12.71 -10.94
CA LEU A 265 15.32 11.50 -10.13
C LEU A 265 14.59 10.35 -10.83
N ALA A 266 13.53 10.64 -11.58
CA ALA A 266 12.83 9.64 -12.39
C ALA A 266 13.75 9.04 -13.45
N ALA A 267 14.56 9.87 -14.14
CA ALA A 267 15.50 9.41 -15.17
C ALA A 267 16.61 8.51 -14.57
N ILE A 268 17.17 8.88 -13.43
CA ILE A 268 18.23 8.07 -12.75
C ILE A 268 17.63 6.79 -12.17
N GLY A 269 16.43 6.83 -11.62
CA GLY A 269 15.75 5.67 -11.03
C GLY A 269 15.54 4.55 -12.07
N VAL A 270 15.19 4.90 -13.30
CA VAL A 270 15.05 3.95 -14.41
C VAL A 270 16.39 3.29 -14.77
N GLN A 271 17.50 4.04 -14.72
CA GLN A 271 18.84 3.49 -15.05
C GLN A 271 19.34 2.48 -14.00
N ARG A 272 19.04 2.70 -12.71
CA ARG A 272 19.44 1.79 -11.62
C ARG A 272 18.64 0.49 -11.58
N MET A 273 17.47 0.44 -12.20
CA MET A 273 16.61 -0.75 -12.27
C MET A 273 16.87 -1.60 -13.51
N SER A 274 17.65 -1.13 -14.49
CA SER A 274 18.09 -1.94 -15.63
C SER A 274 19.30 -2.77 -15.19
N PRO A 275 19.21 -4.13 -15.17
CA PRO A 275 20.38 -4.96 -14.86
C PRO A 275 21.48 -4.68 -15.89
N GLN A 276 22.67 -4.35 -15.41
CA GLN A 276 23.86 -4.39 -16.27
C GLN A 276 23.98 -5.80 -16.84
N LYS A 277 23.98 -5.88 -18.18
CA LYS A 277 24.22 -7.12 -18.93
C LYS A 277 25.61 -7.66 -18.68
#